data_2876c2e1301af7946a861e657b4a3c55
#
_entry.id   2876c2e1301af7946a861e657b4a3c55
#
_cell.length_a   1.000
_cell.length_b   1.000
_cell.length_c   1.000
_cell.angle_alpha   90.00
_cell.angle_beta   90.00
_cell.angle_gamma   90.00
#
_symmetry.space_group_name_H-M   'P 1'
#
loop_
_entity.id
_entity.type
_entity.pdbx_description
1 polymer ?
#
loop_
_entity_poly.entity_id
_entity_poly.type
_entity_poly.pdbx_seq_one_letter_code
_entity_poly.pdbx_strand_id
1 'polypeptide(L)'
;MRQYTRLLRIALLILGSFLLAFVVLGLVFTFRIKKSTVTAEAKSLVENLGTKSEIDAASELAALQQTEVQTQAAGLEQAETQDLVQNESQVQDQNQEQAQTENGQESGTSLDAMIAQWNEELDADTVTNLTDEEQVAVRTLFANAIFFGDSMTQAIGEYGFLDMTNIVYQRSATIDVLITKIPEVAATLPKQVVIFTGLNDCNHYTEIADYRRDYVTMLQQLKASIPGVKIIVSSLLSPSDALGQVRADLVRAPQFDQELRSICQENDVTYVDSTWIVRQKNYLDDGIHMNRTFYRVWFRYLKALLGNQ
;
A
#
# COMPACT_ATOMS: atom_id res chain seq x y z
N MET A 1 -10.35 21.44 -67.50
CA MET A 1 -10.87 22.10 -66.28
C MET A 1 -11.00 21.14 -65.05
N ARG A 2 -11.57 19.94 -65.17
CA ARG A 2 -11.75 19.03 -63.98
C ARG A 2 -10.45 18.52 -63.35
N GLN A 3 -9.35 18.40 -64.02
CA GLN A 3 -8.06 17.97 -63.47
C GLN A 3 -7.40 19.05 -62.61
N TYR A 4 -7.43 20.31 -63.04
CA TYR A 4 -6.88 21.43 -62.26
C TYR A 4 -7.60 21.65 -60.96
N THR A 5 -8.90 21.48 -60.89
CA THR A 5 -9.65 21.59 -59.63
C THR A 5 -9.37 20.45 -58.65
N ARG A 6 -9.01 19.26 -59.10
CA ARG A 6 -8.54 18.17 -58.23
C ARG A 6 -7.15 18.43 -57.64
N LEU A 7 -6.21 18.88 -58.47
CA LEU A 7 -4.86 19.21 -58.04
C LEU A 7 -4.85 20.38 -57.05
N LEU A 8 -5.68 21.39 -57.27
CA LEU A 8 -5.83 22.55 -56.36
C LEU A 8 -6.39 22.11 -54.98
N ARG A 9 -7.38 21.21 -54.94
CA ARG A 9 -7.93 20.65 -53.71
C ARG A 9 -6.92 19.82 -52.93
N ILE A 10 -6.08 19.03 -53.59
CA ILE A 10 -5.04 18.21 -52.97
C ILE A 10 -3.96 19.16 -52.39
N ALA A 11 -3.54 20.19 -53.13
CA ALA A 11 -2.58 21.18 -52.64
C ALA A 11 -3.07 21.97 -51.43
N LEU A 12 -4.35 22.35 -51.38
CA LEU A 12 -4.97 22.99 -50.21
C LEU A 12 -5.07 22.08 -49.02
N LEU A 13 -5.34 20.79 -49.18
CA LEU A 13 -5.36 19.81 -48.09
C LEU A 13 -3.95 19.58 -47.50
N ILE A 14 -2.94 19.51 -48.35
CA ILE A 14 -1.54 19.38 -47.91
C ILE A 14 -1.11 20.64 -47.16
N LEU A 15 -1.41 21.84 -47.69
CA LEU A 15 -1.08 23.10 -47.03
C LEU A 15 -1.77 23.24 -45.69
N GLY A 16 -3.05 22.82 -45.57
CA GLY A 16 -3.81 22.79 -44.31
C GLY A 16 -3.22 21.85 -43.27
N SER A 17 -2.75 20.67 -43.67
CA SER A 17 -2.10 19.71 -42.75
C SER A 17 -0.76 20.21 -42.24
N PHE A 18 0.04 20.90 -43.06
CA PHE A 18 1.28 21.54 -42.62
C PHE A 18 1.03 22.69 -41.64
N LEU A 19 0.00 23.54 -41.91
CA LEU A 19 -0.37 24.62 -41.00
C LEU A 19 -0.80 24.09 -39.62
N LEU A 20 -1.61 23.02 -39.60
CA LEU A 20 -2.04 22.38 -38.37
C LEU A 20 -0.87 21.78 -37.56
N ALA A 21 0.10 21.15 -38.26
CA ALA A 21 1.30 20.61 -37.63
C ALA A 21 2.16 21.74 -37.00
N PHE A 22 2.30 22.88 -37.66
CA PHE A 22 3.03 24.04 -37.13
C PHE A 22 2.34 24.65 -35.89
N VAL A 23 1.01 24.72 -35.87
CA VAL A 23 0.25 25.20 -34.72
C VAL A 23 0.42 24.26 -33.51
N VAL A 24 0.35 22.96 -33.74
CA VAL A 24 0.54 21.95 -32.66
C VAL A 24 1.98 22.01 -32.13
N LEU A 25 2.99 22.12 -33.02
CA LEU A 25 4.38 22.24 -32.62
C LEU A 25 4.63 23.52 -31.81
N GLY A 26 4.03 24.65 -32.23
CA GLY A 26 4.09 25.93 -31.52
C GLY A 26 3.47 25.88 -30.15
N LEU A 27 2.30 25.20 -29.99
CA LEU A 27 1.65 25.00 -28.71
C LEU A 27 2.48 24.10 -27.75
N VAL A 28 3.08 23.02 -28.26
CA VAL A 28 3.96 22.15 -27.47
C VAL A 28 5.22 22.91 -27.03
N PHE A 29 5.80 23.75 -27.91
CA PHE A 29 6.98 24.53 -27.60
C PHE A 29 6.70 25.64 -26.57
N THR A 30 5.58 26.35 -26.68
CA THR A 30 5.16 27.34 -25.67
C THR A 30 4.83 26.72 -24.34
N PHE A 31 4.21 25.51 -24.30
CA PHE A 31 3.95 24.80 -23.08
C PHE A 31 5.24 24.32 -22.39
N ARG A 32 6.24 23.89 -23.17
CA ARG A 32 7.57 23.50 -22.65
C ARG A 32 8.36 24.70 -22.07
N ILE A 33 8.32 25.86 -22.72
CA ILE A 33 8.97 27.09 -22.21
C ILE A 33 8.28 27.53 -20.92
N LYS A 34 6.93 27.51 -20.84
CA LYS A 34 6.18 27.91 -19.65
C LYS A 34 6.46 26.99 -18.46
N LYS A 35 6.62 25.67 -18.70
CA LYS A 35 7.00 24.71 -17.68
C LYS A 35 8.45 24.91 -17.18
N SER A 36 9.36 25.28 -18.07
CA SER A 36 10.77 25.56 -17.72
C SER A 36 10.92 26.84 -16.88
N THR A 37 10.19 27.92 -17.21
CA THR A 37 10.21 29.17 -16.44
C THR A 37 9.59 29.01 -15.05
N VAL A 38 8.46 28.30 -14.92
CA VAL A 38 7.83 28.02 -13.62
C VAL A 38 8.76 27.19 -12.72
N THR A 39 9.51 26.24 -13.29
CA THR A 39 10.46 25.42 -12.51
C THR A 39 11.68 26.25 -12.06
N ALA A 40 12.12 27.19 -12.86
CA ALA A 40 13.24 28.09 -12.53
C ALA A 40 12.84 29.11 -11.44
N GLU A 41 11.63 29.68 -11.54
CA GLU A 41 11.11 30.58 -10.51
C GLU A 41 10.84 29.88 -9.18
N ALA A 42 10.28 28.64 -9.20
CA ALA A 42 10.09 27.84 -8.00
C ALA A 42 11.43 27.49 -7.32
N LYS A 43 12.46 27.17 -8.11
CA LYS A 43 13.79 26.88 -7.58
C LYS A 43 14.46 28.12 -6.97
N SER A 44 14.30 29.30 -7.60
CA SER A 44 14.77 30.57 -7.07
C SER A 44 14.05 31.00 -5.80
N LEU A 45 12.74 30.71 -5.67
CA LEU A 45 11.96 30.96 -4.44
C LEU A 45 12.42 30.07 -3.30
N VAL A 46 12.71 28.78 -3.55
CA VAL A 46 13.22 27.85 -2.55
C VAL A 46 14.64 28.22 -2.08
N GLU A 47 15.52 28.68 -2.99
CA GLU A 47 16.85 29.14 -2.64
C GLU A 47 16.85 30.47 -1.82
N ASN A 48 15.85 31.33 -2.00
CA ASN A 48 15.71 32.58 -1.26
C ASN A 48 15.00 32.44 0.10
N LEU A 49 14.28 31.31 0.35
CA LEU A 49 13.60 31.02 1.63
C LEU A 49 14.51 30.34 2.67
N GLY A 50 15.70 29.87 2.26
CA GLY A 50 16.69 29.25 3.12
C GLY A 50 17.60 30.28 3.81
N THR A 51 17.07 31.19 4.60
CA THR A 51 17.89 32.09 5.40
C THR A 51 18.39 31.39 6.67
N LYS A 52 19.61 31.69 7.02
CA LYS A 52 20.44 31.18 8.13
C LYS A 52 19.74 31.09 9.50
N SER A 53 18.62 31.76 9.68
CA SER A 53 17.80 31.82 10.89
C SER A 53 17.01 30.52 11.19
N GLU A 54 16.60 29.79 10.16
CA GLU A 54 15.83 28.53 10.38
C GLU A 54 16.75 27.33 10.70
N ILE A 55 17.98 27.35 10.18
CA ILE A 55 18.99 26.31 10.48
C ILE A 55 19.47 26.45 11.93
N ASP A 56 19.62 27.66 12.44
CA ASP A 56 20.01 27.93 13.82
C ASP A 56 18.89 27.52 14.81
N ALA A 57 17.62 27.79 14.48
CA ALA A 57 16.46 27.39 15.28
C ALA A 57 16.27 25.87 15.34
N ALA A 58 16.48 25.16 14.22
CA ALA A 58 16.39 23.71 14.17
C ALA A 58 17.50 23.02 14.97
N SER A 59 18.71 23.60 14.97
CA SER A 59 19.86 23.09 15.73
C SER A 59 19.68 23.29 17.24
N GLU A 60 19.09 24.42 17.66
CA GLU A 60 18.79 24.73 19.05
C GLU A 60 17.66 23.83 19.61
N LEU A 61 16.63 23.55 18.80
CA LEU A 61 15.55 22.62 19.13
C LEU A 61 16.05 21.17 19.27
N ALA A 62 16.96 20.74 18.40
CA ALA A 62 17.59 19.42 18.48
C ALA A 62 18.47 19.26 19.74
N ALA A 63 19.17 20.32 20.15
CA ALA A 63 19.97 20.33 21.39
C ALA A 63 19.10 20.24 22.64
N LEU A 64 17.93 20.91 22.66
CA LEU A 64 16.96 20.85 23.76
C LEU A 64 16.33 19.46 23.88
N GLN A 65 15.99 18.82 22.78
CA GLN A 65 15.44 17.44 22.76
C GLN A 65 16.47 16.41 23.25
N GLN A 66 17.75 16.55 22.91
CA GLN A 66 18.80 15.65 23.42
C GLN A 66 19.00 15.79 24.94
N THR A 67 18.81 17.00 25.51
CA THR A 67 18.92 17.23 26.94
C THR A 67 17.72 16.62 27.70
N GLU A 68 16.51 16.67 27.17
CA GLU A 68 15.33 16.02 27.77
C GLU A 68 15.43 14.47 27.73
N VAL A 69 15.94 13.89 26.65
CA VAL A 69 16.14 12.43 26.54
C VAL A 69 17.20 11.93 27.54
N GLN A 70 18.28 12.68 27.75
CA GLN A 70 19.30 12.33 28.76
C GLN A 70 18.78 12.46 30.20
N THR A 71 17.89 13.40 30.47
CA THR A 71 17.29 13.58 31.80
C THR A 71 16.27 12.49 32.11
N GLN A 72 15.52 12.00 31.10
CA GLN A 72 14.61 10.88 31.27
C GLN A 72 15.32 9.53 31.39
N ALA A 73 16.44 9.32 30.68
CA ALA A 73 17.25 8.09 30.82
C ALA A 73 17.89 7.97 32.20
N ALA A 74 18.37 9.07 32.78
CA ALA A 74 18.95 9.07 34.14
C ALA A 74 17.89 8.87 35.26
N GLY A 75 16.61 9.16 34.98
CA GLY A 75 15.48 8.91 35.91
C GLY A 75 15.00 7.46 35.89
N LEU A 76 15.19 6.73 34.80
CA LEU A 76 14.78 5.34 34.67
C LEU A 76 15.74 4.33 35.25
N GLU A 77 17.05 4.61 35.28
CA GLU A 77 18.06 3.74 35.92
C GLU A 77 17.97 3.69 37.46
N GLN A 78 17.31 4.66 38.10
CA GLN A 78 17.12 4.63 39.56
C GLN A 78 15.83 3.96 40.03
N ALA A 79 14.88 3.68 39.13
CA ALA A 79 13.61 3.01 39.42
C ALA A 79 13.67 1.48 39.28
N GLU A 80 14.56 0.94 38.45
CA GLU A 80 14.63 -0.51 38.17
C GLU A 80 15.38 -1.32 39.24
N THR A 81 16.08 -0.70 40.20
CA THR A 81 16.84 -1.43 41.21
C THR A 81 16.08 -1.70 42.52
N GLN A 82 14.84 -1.26 42.69
CA GLN A 82 14.08 -1.50 43.93
C GLN A 82 12.91 -2.48 43.81
N ASP A 83 12.48 -2.86 42.59
CA ASP A 83 11.30 -3.76 42.37
C ASP A 83 11.64 -5.24 42.10
N LEU A 84 12.92 -5.61 42.04
CA LEU A 84 13.34 -7.00 41.69
C LEU A 84 13.46 -7.96 42.88
N VAL A 85 13.16 -7.55 44.13
CA VAL A 85 13.33 -8.41 45.30
C VAL A 85 12.01 -8.88 45.95
N GLN A 86 10.85 -8.45 45.49
CA GLN A 86 9.58 -8.81 46.16
C GLN A 86 8.56 -9.60 45.30
N ASN A 87 8.88 -10.05 44.10
CA ASN A 87 7.86 -10.70 43.25
C ASN A 87 8.10 -12.18 42.86
N GLU A 88 9.01 -12.88 43.56
CA GLU A 88 9.24 -14.33 43.29
C GLU A 88 8.41 -15.33 44.19
N SER A 89 7.46 -14.86 44.99
CA SER A 89 6.74 -15.76 45.91
C SER A 89 5.23 -15.84 45.73
N GLN A 90 4.63 -15.28 44.68
CA GLN A 90 3.15 -15.33 44.51
C GLN A 90 2.63 -15.74 43.12
N VAL A 91 3.36 -16.46 42.31
CA VAL A 91 2.90 -16.93 40.99
C VAL A 91 2.76 -18.47 40.93
N GLN A 92 2.36 -19.13 41.99
CA GLN A 92 2.15 -20.59 41.94
C GLN A 92 0.79 -21.10 42.38
N ASP A 93 -0.24 -20.28 42.61
CA ASP A 93 -1.54 -20.81 43.12
C ASP A 93 -2.83 -20.18 42.54
N GLN A 94 -2.86 -19.73 41.28
CA GLN A 94 -4.12 -19.27 40.69
C GLN A 94 -4.37 -19.76 39.26
N ASN A 95 -4.09 -21.01 38.95
CA ASN A 95 -4.43 -21.60 37.65
C ASN A 95 -5.29 -22.86 37.75
N GLN A 96 -6.20 -22.94 38.73
CA GLN A 96 -7.23 -23.98 38.80
C GLN A 96 -8.47 -23.44 39.48
N GLU A 97 -9.28 -22.63 38.83
CA GLU A 97 -10.71 -22.48 39.08
C GLU A 97 -11.27 -21.31 38.26
N GLN A 98 -11.62 -21.58 37.00
CA GLN A 98 -12.70 -20.89 36.30
C GLN A 98 -12.96 -21.57 34.94
N ALA A 99 -13.33 -22.85 35.04
CA ALA A 99 -14.09 -23.52 34.00
C ALA A 99 -15.47 -23.80 34.61
N GLN A 100 -16.43 -22.91 34.34
CA GLN A 100 -17.87 -23.15 34.31
C GLN A 100 -18.63 -21.85 34.61
N THR A 101 -19.02 -21.13 33.61
CA THR A 101 -20.42 -20.66 33.52
C THR A 101 -20.76 -20.44 32.05
N GLU A 102 -21.75 -21.15 31.68
CA GLU A 102 -22.40 -21.36 30.41
C GLU A 102 -23.12 -20.13 29.86
N ASN A 103 -23.34 -20.25 28.55
CA ASN A 103 -24.47 -19.79 27.75
C ASN A 103 -24.39 -18.41 27.11
N GLY A 104 -24.00 -18.49 25.89
CA GLY A 104 -24.19 -17.54 24.81
C GLY A 104 -23.72 -18.20 23.50
N GLN A 105 -24.45 -19.25 23.09
CA GLN A 105 -24.14 -20.01 21.87
C GLN A 105 -24.50 -19.19 20.65
N GLU A 106 -23.60 -18.30 20.22
CA GLU A 106 -23.43 -17.98 18.80
C GLU A 106 -22.31 -18.89 18.29
N SER A 107 -22.69 -19.95 17.58
CA SER A 107 -21.77 -20.87 16.93
C SER A 107 -21.13 -20.21 15.72
N GLY A 108 -20.35 -19.19 15.96
CA GLY A 108 -19.44 -18.62 14.95
C GLY A 108 -18.31 -19.61 14.72
N THR A 109 -18.17 -20.11 13.50
CA THR A 109 -16.99 -20.90 13.11
C THR A 109 -15.74 -20.08 13.43
N SER A 110 -14.78 -20.67 14.17
CA SER A 110 -13.54 -19.96 14.51
C SER A 110 -12.76 -19.59 13.25
N LEU A 111 -11.96 -18.53 13.31
CA LEU A 111 -11.13 -18.10 12.16
C LEU A 111 -10.22 -19.25 11.69
N ASP A 112 -9.64 -20.02 12.61
CA ASP A 112 -8.80 -21.17 12.29
C ASP A 112 -9.55 -22.26 11.52
N ALA A 113 -10.80 -22.54 11.90
CA ALA A 113 -11.65 -23.49 11.19
C ALA A 113 -12.03 -22.98 9.79
N MET A 114 -12.28 -21.67 9.64
CA MET A 114 -12.50 -21.07 8.32
C MET A 114 -11.24 -21.15 7.44
N ILE A 115 -10.06 -20.87 8.00
CA ILE A 115 -8.77 -20.98 7.29
C ILE A 115 -8.54 -22.42 6.85
N ALA A 116 -8.81 -23.42 7.70
CA ALA A 116 -8.69 -24.82 7.33
C ALA A 116 -9.58 -25.19 6.14
N GLN A 117 -10.84 -24.78 6.16
CA GLN A 117 -11.76 -24.96 5.03
C GLN A 117 -11.27 -24.28 3.75
N TRP A 118 -10.78 -23.04 3.84
CA TRP A 118 -10.29 -22.30 2.68
C TRP A 118 -9.01 -22.91 2.09
N ASN A 119 -8.17 -23.53 2.91
CA ASN A 119 -7.03 -24.30 2.43
C ASN A 119 -7.46 -25.50 1.58
N GLU A 120 -8.48 -26.26 2.02
CA GLU A 120 -9.05 -27.35 1.24
C GLU A 120 -9.64 -26.85 -0.09
N GLU A 121 -10.38 -25.73 -0.09
CA GLU A 121 -10.92 -25.13 -1.28
C GLU A 121 -9.84 -24.63 -2.25
N LEU A 122 -8.74 -24.04 -1.73
CA LEU A 122 -7.60 -23.61 -2.52
C LEU A 122 -6.92 -24.81 -3.20
N ASP A 123 -6.79 -25.92 -2.48
CA ASP A 123 -6.13 -27.13 -3.02
C ASP A 123 -7.01 -27.87 -4.04
N ALA A 124 -8.32 -27.87 -3.83
CA ALA A 124 -9.28 -28.47 -4.76
C ALA A 124 -9.48 -27.68 -6.06
N ASP A 125 -9.24 -26.36 -6.06
CA ASP A 125 -9.38 -25.46 -7.20
C ASP A 125 -10.77 -25.48 -7.89
N THR A 126 -11.80 -25.72 -7.10
CA THR A 126 -13.16 -25.96 -7.62
C THR A 126 -14.00 -24.68 -7.74
N VAL A 127 -13.62 -23.61 -7.03
CA VAL A 127 -14.40 -22.37 -6.93
C VAL A 127 -13.53 -21.15 -7.14
N THR A 128 -13.88 -20.32 -8.10
CA THR A 128 -13.11 -19.10 -8.45
C THR A 128 -13.79 -17.80 -8.03
N ASN A 129 -15.09 -17.82 -7.74
CA ASN A 129 -15.88 -16.62 -7.42
C ASN A 129 -16.38 -16.63 -5.98
N LEU A 130 -16.65 -15.45 -5.45
CA LEU A 130 -17.49 -15.28 -4.27
C LEU A 130 -18.94 -15.68 -4.64
N THR A 131 -19.70 -16.14 -3.67
CA THR A 131 -21.17 -16.22 -3.82
C THR A 131 -21.75 -14.80 -3.90
N ASP A 132 -22.99 -14.66 -4.39
CA ASP A 132 -23.64 -13.35 -4.46
C ASP A 132 -23.75 -12.68 -3.06
N GLU A 133 -24.01 -13.46 -2.02
CA GLU A 133 -24.08 -12.98 -0.63
C GLU A 133 -22.71 -12.52 -0.13
N GLU A 134 -21.65 -13.28 -0.42
CA GLU A 134 -20.28 -12.89 -0.06
C GLU A 134 -19.86 -11.64 -0.82
N GLN A 135 -20.20 -11.53 -2.10
CA GLN A 135 -19.91 -10.36 -2.93
C GLN A 135 -20.59 -9.10 -2.38
N VAL A 136 -21.87 -9.19 -1.99
CA VAL A 136 -22.60 -8.11 -1.36
C VAL A 136 -21.95 -7.73 -0.03
N ALA A 137 -21.60 -8.71 0.80
CA ALA A 137 -20.97 -8.47 2.09
C ALA A 137 -19.59 -7.79 1.96
N VAL A 138 -18.76 -8.22 0.99
CA VAL A 138 -17.47 -7.61 0.70
C VAL A 138 -17.65 -6.16 0.24
N ARG A 139 -18.54 -5.91 -0.72
CA ARG A 139 -18.81 -4.55 -1.20
C ARG A 139 -19.36 -3.63 -0.11
N THR A 140 -20.18 -4.15 0.79
CA THR A 140 -20.72 -3.40 1.93
C THR A 140 -19.61 -3.03 2.92
N LEU A 141 -18.76 -3.99 3.29
CA LEU A 141 -17.63 -3.78 4.21
C LEU A 141 -16.67 -2.72 3.70
N PHE A 142 -16.39 -2.72 2.40
CA PHE A 142 -15.43 -1.83 1.76
C PHE A 142 -16.06 -0.65 1.02
N ALA A 143 -17.35 -0.34 1.26
CA ALA A 143 -18.05 0.76 0.57
C ALA A 143 -17.38 2.13 0.74
N ASN A 144 -16.72 2.37 1.88
CA ASN A 144 -15.97 3.59 2.19
C ASN A 144 -14.46 3.35 2.27
N ALA A 145 -13.95 2.34 1.57
CA ALA A 145 -12.55 2.03 1.51
C ALA A 145 -11.96 2.36 0.14
N ILE A 146 -10.68 2.72 0.12
CA ILE A 146 -9.85 2.75 -1.08
C ILE A 146 -8.81 1.64 -0.98
N PHE A 147 -8.72 0.83 -2.01
CA PHE A 147 -7.63 -0.09 -2.23
C PHE A 147 -6.54 0.64 -3.00
N PHE A 148 -5.35 0.66 -2.44
CA PHE A 148 -4.25 1.48 -2.89
C PHE A 148 -3.00 0.64 -3.17
N GLY A 149 -2.43 0.76 -4.38
CA GLY A 149 -1.25 -0.03 -4.73
C GLY A 149 -0.90 -0.03 -6.20
N ASP A 150 -0.40 -1.15 -6.67
CA ASP A 150 0.08 -1.34 -8.04
C ASP A 150 -0.85 -2.25 -8.88
N SER A 151 -0.28 -3.05 -9.77
CA SER A 151 -1.04 -4.00 -10.60
C SER A 151 -1.74 -5.10 -9.81
N MET A 152 -1.24 -5.44 -8.60
CA MET A 152 -1.94 -6.37 -7.71
C MET A 152 -3.27 -5.78 -7.24
N THR A 153 -3.27 -4.51 -6.91
CA THR A 153 -4.49 -3.77 -6.53
C THR A 153 -5.41 -3.53 -7.74
N GLN A 154 -4.87 -3.25 -8.93
CA GLN A 154 -5.65 -3.12 -10.17
C GLN A 154 -6.51 -4.36 -10.45
N ALA A 155 -5.95 -5.55 -10.28
CA ALA A 155 -6.61 -6.82 -10.54
C ALA A 155 -7.91 -7.01 -9.73
N ILE A 156 -8.05 -6.38 -8.57
CA ILE A 156 -9.26 -6.40 -7.74
C ILE A 156 -10.47 -5.88 -8.53
N GLY A 157 -10.30 -4.74 -9.20
CA GLY A 157 -11.35 -4.15 -10.04
C GLY A 157 -11.54 -4.90 -11.37
N GLU A 158 -10.45 -5.33 -12.02
CA GLU A 158 -10.51 -6.10 -13.24
C GLU A 158 -11.24 -7.44 -13.04
N TYR A 159 -11.07 -8.08 -11.90
CA TYR A 159 -11.84 -9.25 -11.52
C TYR A 159 -13.25 -8.94 -11.01
N GLY A 160 -13.62 -7.68 -10.81
CA GLY A 160 -14.94 -7.25 -10.38
C GLY A 160 -15.29 -7.53 -8.92
N PHE A 161 -14.28 -7.73 -8.05
CA PHE A 161 -14.52 -7.86 -6.61
C PHE A 161 -15.02 -6.54 -6.01
N LEU A 162 -14.43 -5.43 -6.45
CA LEU A 162 -14.86 -4.07 -6.11
C LEU A 162 -15.01 -3.23 -7.38
N ASP A 163 -15.71 -2.11 -7.27
CA ASP A 163 -15.81 -1.15 -8.35
C ASP A 163 -14.49 -0.37 -8.49
N MET A 164 -14.14 0.03 -9.72
CA MET A 164 -12.90 0.78 -9.98
C MET A 164 -12.84 2.11 -9.22
N THR A 165 -13.96 2.65 -8.78
CA THR A 165 -14.04 3.84 -7.93
C THR A 165 -13.48 3.62 -6.51
N ASN A 166 -13.36 2.36 -6.08
CA ASN A 166 -12.74 1.99 -4.81
C ASN A 166 -11.22 1.73 -4.96
N ILE A 167 -10.63 1.98 -6.12
CA ILE A 167 -9.27 1.56 -6.43
C ILE A 167 -8.46 2.75 -6.93
N VAL A 168 -7.36 3.05 -6.24
CA VAL A 168 -6.32 3.97 -6.70
C VAL A 168 -5.05 3.18 -6.90
N TYR A 169 -4.57 3.12 -8.13
CA TYR A 169 -3.42 2.30 -8.47
C TYR A 169 -2.53 2.94 -9.53
N GLN A 170 -1.29 2.47 -9.60
CA GLN A 170 -0.43 2.70 -10.74
C GLN A 170 0.35 1.42 -11.06
N ARG A 171 0.23 0.92 -12.29
CA ARG A 171 0.96 -0.27 -12.74
C ARG A 171 2.46 -0.07 -12.58
N SER A 172 3.15 -1.13 -12.14
CA SER A 172 4.59 -1.13 -11.90
C SER A 172 5.06 -0.05 -10.92
N ALA A 173 4.16 0.48 -10.07
CA ALA A 173 4.55 1.45 -9.07
C ALA A 173 5.39 0.80 -7.97
N THR A 174 6.35 1.56 -7.50
CA THR A 174 7.10 1.39 -6.27
C THR A 174 6.54 2.33 -5.21
N ILE A 175 6.94 2.17 -3.96
CA ILE A 175 6.38 2.98 -2.85
C ILE A 175 6.62 4.47 -3.06
N ASP A 176 7.80 4.89 -3.52
CA ASP A 176 8.09 6.30 -3.84
C ASP A 176 7.15 6.87 -4.91
N VAL A 177 6.77 6.07 -5.90
CA VAL A 177 5.77 6.45 -6.90
C VAL A 177 4.37 6.52 -6.27
N LEU A 178 3.98 5.57 -5.42
CA LEU A 178 2.68 5.58 -4.75
C LEU A 178 2.51 6.79 -3.83
N ILE A 179 3.56 7.28 -3.18
CA ILE A 179 3.53 8.52 -2.41
C ILE A 179 2.95 9.68 -3.24
N THR A 180 3.27 9.76 -4.51
CA THR A 180 2.76 10.82 -5.41
C THR A 180 1.25 10.72 -5.68
N LYS A 181 0.64 9.57 -5.38
CA LYS A 181 -0.79 9.28 -5.57
C LYS A 181 -1.65 9.54 -4.33
N ILE A 182 -1.04 9.83 -3.19
CA ILE A 182 -1.77 10.10 -1.94
C ILE A 182 -2.82 11.19 -2.08
N PRO A 183 -2.61 12.31 -2.82
CA PRO A 183 -3.65 13.30 -3.03
C PRO A 183 -4.90 12.75 -3.72
N GLU A 184 -4.75 11.76 -4.63
CA GLU A 184 -5.86 11.09 -5.30
C GLU A 184 -6.67 10.24 -4.31
N VAL A 185 -5.98 9.50 -3.44
CA VAL A 185 -6.61 8.74 -2.33
C VAL A 185 -7.34 9.67 -1.38
N ALA A 186 -6.68 10.76 -0.94
CA ALA A 186 -7.25 11.71 0.03
C ALA A 186 -8.49 12.44 -0.51
N ALA A 187 -8.54 12.71 -1.81
CA ALA A 187 -9.69 13.36 -2.44
C ALA A 187 -11.00 12.56 -2.30
N THR A 188 -10.93 11.24 -2.09
CA THR A 188 -12.10 10.38 -1.89
C THR A 188 -12.61 10.37 -0.44
N LEU A 189 -11.84 10.91 0.51
CA LEU A 189 -12.14 10.94 1.95
C LEU A 189 -12.50 9.54 2.51
N PRO A 190 -11.69 8.51 2.28
CA PRO A 190 -12.03 7.15 2.69
C PRO A 190 -11.94 6.99 4.21
N LYS A 191 -12.74 6.08 4.76
CA LYS A 191 -12.59 5.65 6.16
C LYS A 191 -11.47 4.63 6.34
N GLN A 192 -11.19 3.88 5.28
CA GLN A 192 -10.17 2.83 5.27
C GLN A 192 -9.33 2.92 4.00
N VAL A 193 -8.02 2.68 4.14
CA VAL A 193 -7.11 2.47 3.02
C VAL A 193 -6.51 1.09 3.15
N VAL A 194 -6.73 0.24 2.16
CA VAL A 194 -6.15 -1.11 2.08
C VAL A 194 -5.00 -1.06 1.08
N ILE A 195 -3.78 -1.22 1.55
CA ILE A 195 -2.58 -1.19 0.71
C ILE A 195 -2.23 -2.63 0.31
N PHE A 196 -2.14 -2.86 -0.99
CA PHE A 196 -1.69 -4.14 -1.55
C PHE A 196 -0.75 -3.89 -2.72
N THR A 197 0.52 -4.18 -2.56
CA THR A 197 1.59 -3.99 -3.55
C THR A 197 2.23 -5.31 -3.93
N GLY A 198 2.84 -5.34 -5.11
CA GLY A 198 3.58 -6.49 -5.61
C GLY A 198 5.10 -6.35 -5.43
N LEU A 199 5.84 -6.95 -6.35
CA LEU A 199 7.28 -7.17 -6.26
C LEU A 199 8.15 -6.04 -6.83
N ASN A 200 7.55 -4.91 -7.24
CA ASN A 200 8.28 -3.81 -7.90
C ASN A 200 9.38 -3.24 -6.99
N ASP A 201 9.12 -3.15 -5.71
CA ASP A 201 10.05 -2.61 -4.70
C ASP A 201 11.30 -3.49 -4.55
N CYS A 202 11.17 -4.82 -4.69
CA CYS A 202 12.30 -5.75 -4.58
C CYS A 202 13.40 -5.50 -5.62
N ASN A 203 13.01 -5.00 -6.80
CA ASN A 203 13.94 -4.64 -7.88
C ASN A 203 14.39 -3.19 -7.81
N HIS A 204 13.60 -2.31 -7.19
CA HIS A 204 13.86 -0.88 -7.12
C HIS A 204 14.83 -0.52 -5.98
N TYR A 205 14.58 -1.02 -4.78
CA TYR A 205 15.39 -0.69 -3.60
C TYR A 205 16.58 -1.65 -3.46
N THR A 206 17.80 -1.11 -3.55
CA THR A 206 19.02 -1.86 -3.22
C THR A 206 19.10 -2.10 -1.71
N GLU A 207 18.87 -1.05 -0.93
CA GLU A 207 18.92 -1.09 0.53
C GLU A 207 17.51 -1.17 1.12
N ILE A 208 17.28 -2.11 2.02
CA ILE A 208 15.99 -2.28 2.69
C ILE A 208 15.62 -1.06 3.55
N ALA A 209 16.63 -0.32 4.02
CA ALA A 209 16.42 0.90 4.79
C ALA A 209 15.77 2.02 3.97
N ASP A 210 16.04 2.09 2.66
CA ASP A 210 15.40 3.07 1.78
C ASP A 210 13.93 2.71 1.53
N TYR A 211 13.63 1.42 1.33
CA TYR A 211 12.24 0.93 1.28
C TYR A 211 11.48 1.28 2.56
N ARG A 212 12.09 0.99 3.73
CA ARG A 212 11.52 1.32 5.03
C ARG A 212 11.19 2.81 5.15
N ARG A 213 12.17 3.68 4.85
CA ARG A 213 12.01 5.13 4.91
C ARG A 213 10.82 5.60 4.08
N ASP A 214 10.73 5.13 2.84
CA ASP A 214 9.69 5.57 1.92
C ASP A 214 8.32 4.99 2.29
N TYR A 215 8.27 3.74 2.80
CA TYR A 215 7.03 3.16 3.30
C TYR A 215 6.49 3.91 4.53
N VAL A 216 7.35 4.22 5.50
CA VAL A 216 7.00 5.02 6.68
C VAL A 216 6.51 6.40 6.25
N THR A 217 7.18 7.04 5.30
CA THR A 217 6.77 8.32 4.71
C THR A 217 5.38 8.23 4.10
N MET A 218 5.08 7.19 3.33
CA MET A 218 3.76 6.95 2.75
C MET A 218 2.67 6.84 3.83
N LEU A 219 2.91 6.04 4.87
CA LEU A 219 1.96 5.88 5.97
C LEU A 219 1.70 7.19 6.71
N GLN A 220 2.75 7.96 7.01
CA GLN A 220 2.64 9.27 7.67
C GLN A 220 1.86 10.28 6.82
N GLN A 221 2.13 10.33 5.52
CA GLN A 221 1.40 11.22 4.60
C GLN A 221 -0.07 10.82 4.46
N LEU A 222 -0.40 9.53 4.40
CA LEU A 222 -1.78 9.06 4.40
C LEU A 222 -2.51 9.49 5.68
N LYS A 223 -1.90 9.28 6.86
CA LYS A 223 -2.50 9.69 8.15
C LYS A 223 -2.67 11.21 8.26
N ALA A 224 -1.71 11.98 7.74
CA ALA A 224 -1.78 13.44 7.74
C ALA A 224 -2.84 13.97 6.77
N SER A 225 -2.98 13.35 5.59
CA SER A 225 -3.92 13.79 4.55
C SER A 225 -5.35 13.34 4.81
N ILE A 226 -5.56 12.27 5.60
CA ILE A 226 -6.86 11.67 5.88
C ILE A 226 -6.97 11.40 7.39
N PRO A 227 -7.29 12.42 8.20
CA PRO A 227 -7.37 12.27 9.65
C PRO A 227 -8.35 11.17 10.08
N GLY A 228 -7.90 10.25 10.93
CA GLY A 228 -8.71 9.15 11.43
C GLY A 228 -8.85 7.97 10.46
N VAL A 229 -8.13 7.96 9.35
CA VAL A 229 -8.14 6.83 8.41
C VAL A 229 -7.60 5.56 9.07
N LYS A 230 -8.30 4.44 8.89
CA LYS A 230 -7.79 3.10 9.24
C LYS A 230 -6.95 2.60 8.07
N ILE A 231 -5.67 2.32 8.31
CA ILE A 231 -4.77 1.76 7.28
C ILE A 231 -4.60 0.26 7.53
N ILE A 232 -4.74 -0.52 6.48
CA ILE A 232 -4.58 -1.96 6.45
C ILE A 232 -3.58 -2.29 5.36
N VAL A 233 -2.58 -3.09 5.66
CA VAL A 233 -1.52 -3.46 4.72
C VAL A 233 -1.54 -4.96 4.54
N SER A 234 -1.70 -5.43 3.31
CA SER A 234 -1.54 -6.84 2.96
C SER A 234 -0.07 -7.19 2.80
N SER A 235 0.30 -8.41 3.19
CA SER A 235 1.66 -8.94 2.98
C SER A 235 2.12 -8.79 1.54
N LEU A 236 3.42 -8.61 1.35
CA LEU A 236 4.06 -8.71 0.06
C LEU A 236 4.26 -10.19 -0.28
N LEU A 237 3.78 -10.62 -1.44
CA LEU A 237 3.81 -12.01 -1.86
C LEU A 237 5.13 -12.33 -2.57
N SER A 238 5.67 -13.54 -2.36
CA SER A 238 6.82 -14.02 -3.11
C SER A 238 6.46 -14.27 -4.59
N PRO A 239 7.41 -14.32 -5.52
CA PRO A 239 7.18 -14.78 -6.89
C PRO A 239 6.89 -16.29 -6.90
N SER A 240 6.39 -16.81 -8.02
CA SER A 240 6.31 -18.25 -8.24
C SER A 240 7.70 -18.90 -8.16
N ASP A 241 7.74 -20.17 -7.80
CA ASP A 241 9.02 -20.92 -7.70
C ASP A 241 9.81 -20.87 -9.01
N ALA A 242 9.11 -21.00 -10.15
CA ALA A 242 9.74 -20.95 -11.46
C ALA A 242 10.37 -19.58 -11.76
N LEU A 243 9.68 -18.50 -11.42
CA LEU A 243 10.22 -17.15 -11.61
C LEU A 243 11.33 -16.83 -10.62
N GLY A 244 11.23 -17.27 -9.38
CA GLY A 244 12.25 -17.09 -8.35
C GLY A 244 13.60 -17.75 -8.72
N GLN A 245 13.58 -18.84 -9.50
CA GLN A 245 14.80 -19.48 -9.97
C GLN A 245 15.57 -18.64 -11.00
N VAL A 246 14.93 -17.76 -11.73
CA VAL A 246 15.53 -16.95 -12.81
C VAL A 246 15.64 -15.46 -12.48
N ARG A 247 14.95 -14.99 -11.46
CA ARG A 247 14.92 -13.58 -11.03
C ARG A 247 15.40 -13.44 -9.59
N ALA A 248 16.73 -13.40 -9.43
CA ALA A 248 17.39 -13.31 -8.12
C ALA A 248 17.01 -12.05 -7.31
N ASP A 249 16.63 -10.96 -7.99
CA ASP A 249 16.12 -9.74 -7.38
C ASP A 249 14.81 -9.96 -6.63
N LEU A 250 13.93 -10.82 -7.15
CA LEU A 250 12.62 -11.11 -6.55
C LEU A 250 12.69 -12.11 -5.39
N VAL A 251 13.78 -12.87 -5.28
CA VAL A 251 14.00 -13.79 -4.13
C VAL A 251 14.08 -13.04 -2.80
N ARG A 252 14.31 -11.73 -2.83
CA ARG A 252 14.31 -10.85 -1.66
C ARG A 252 12.92 -10.58 -1.09
N ALA A 253 11.83 -10.97 -1.75
CA ALA A 253 10.46 -10.67 -1.33
C ALA A 253 10.16 -11.02 0.14
N PRO A 254 10.58 -12.17 0.70
CA PRO A 254 10.37 -12.46 2.12
C PRO A 254 11.07 -11.49 3.07
N GLN A 255 12.24 -10.94 2.69
CA GLN A 255 12.94 -9.91 3.46
C GLN A 255 12.14 -8.60 3.47
N PHE A 256 11.60 -8.20 2.32
CA PHE A 256 10.76 -7.02 2.21
C PHE A 256 9.45 -7.17 2.99
N ASP A 257 8.84 -8.36 2.95
CA ASP A 257 7.63 -8.63 3.73
C ASP A 257 7.88 -8.63 5.23
N GLN A 258 9.00 -9.19 5.69
CA GLN A 258 9.41 -9.12 7.09
C GLN A 258 9.60 -7.66 7.55
N GLU A 259 10.25 -6.84 6.73
CA GLU A 259 10.42 -5.41 7.00
C GLU A 259 9.06 -4.69 7.03
N LEU A 260 8.17 -5.00 6.08
CA LEU A 260 6.82 -4.45 6.01
C LEU A 260 6.02 -4.75 7.27
N ARG A 261 6.10 -5.96 7.80
CA ARG A 261 5.48 -6.36 9.07
C ARG A 261 5.99 -5.51 10.24
N SER A 262 7.30 -5.28 10.32
CA SER A 262 7.91 -4.43 11.34
C SER A 262 7.47 -2.98 11.22
N ILE A 263 7.43 -2.44 10.00
CA ILE A 263 6.93 -1.09 9.72
C ILE A 263 5.48 -0.93 10.19
N CYS A 264 4.61 -1.89 9.88
CA CYS A 264 3.20 -1.84 10.29
C CYS A 264 3.06 -1.85 11.81
N GLN A 265 3.80 -2.71 12.50
CA GLN A 265 3.78 -2.80 13.96
C GLN A 265 4.21 -1.49 14.62
N GLU A 266 5.33 -0.91 14.19
CA GLU A 266 5.88 0.33 14.75
C GLU A 266 5.04 1.58 14.45
N ASN A 267 4.24 1.54 13.39
CA ASN A 267 3.40 2.67 12.99
C ASN A 267 1.91 2.49 13.36
N ASP A 268 1.57 1.50 14.19
CA ASP A 268 0.17 1.20 14.57
C ASP A 268 -0.74 1.09 13.34
N VAL A 269 -0.36 0.19 12.42
CA VAL A 269 -1.08 -0.12 11.19
C VAL A 269 -1.38 -1.61 11.15
N THR A 270 -2.60 -1.96 10.76
CA THR A 270 -3.01 -3.36 10.66
C THR A 270 -2.27 -4.07 9.52
N TYR A 271 -1.42 -5.04 9.86
CA TYR A 271 -0.82 -5.94 8.88
C TYR A 271 -1.66 -7.20 8.73
N VAL A 272 -1.91 -7.63 7.49
CA VAL A 272 -2.66 -8.83 7.14
C VAL A 272 -1.74 -9.79 6.40
N ASP A 273 -1.40 -10.89 7.06
CA ASP A 273 -0.60 -11.97 6.45
C ASP A 273 -1.47 -12.79 5.49
N SER A 274 -1.26 -12.58 4.22
CA SER A 274 -1.95 -13.29 3.13
C SER A 274 -1.08 -14.35 2.46
N THR A 275 0.14 -14.57 2.94
CA THR A 275 1.12 -15.50 2.33
C THR A 275 0.63 -16.95 2.33
N TRP A 276 -0.16 -17.34 3.34
CA TRP A 276 -0.74 -18.67 3.45
C TRP A 276 -1.77 -19.01 2.34
N ILE A 277 -2.31 -17.98 1.67
CA ILE A 277 -3.28 -18.17 0.56
C ILE A 277 -2.58 -18.59 -0.73
N VAL A 278 -1.28 -18.29 -0.85
CA VAL A 278 -0.53 -18.51 -2.08
C VAL A 278 -0.40 -20.00 -2.42
N ARG A 279 -0.69 -20.35 -3.67
CA ARG A 279 -0.41 -21.67 -4.27
C ARG A 279 0.26 -21.44 -5.63
N GLN A 280 1.16 -22.34 -6.06
CA GLN A 280 1.84 -22.20 -7.34
C GLN A 280 0.87 -22.10 -8.52
N LYS A 281 -0.24 -22.82 -8.49
CA LYS A 281 -1.30 -22.76 -9.49
C LYS A 281 -2.15 -21.48 -9.49
N ASN A 282 -1.99 -20.63 -8.46
CA ASN A 282 -2.70 -19.35 -8.40
C ASN A 282 -1.96 -18.21 -9.09
N TYR A 283 -0.71 -18.43 -9.49
CA TYR A 283 0.00 -17.46 -10.33
C TYR A 283 -0.52 -17.48 -11.76
N LEU A 284 -0.53 -16.31 -12.39
CA LEU A 284 -0.64 -16.20 -13.84
C LEU A 284 0.69 -16.63 -14.49
N ASP A 285 0.72 -16.69 -15.83
CA ASP A 285 1.89 -17.14 -16.60
C ASP A 285 3.17 -16.32 -16.34
N ASP A 286 3.01 -15.10 -15.85
CA ASP A 286 4.16 -14.23 -15.51
C ASP A 286 4.83 -14.57 -14.16
N GLY A 287 4.21 -15.43 -13.36
CA GLY A 287 4.73 -15.86 -12.06
C GLY A 287 4.73 -14.79 -10.97
N ILE A 288 4.02 -13.67 -11.18
CA ILE A 288 3.89 -12.55 -10.25
C ILE A 288 2.43 -12.33 -9.86
N HIS A 289 1.58 -12.13 -10.87
CA HIS A 289 0.18 -11.80 -10.64
C HIS A 289 -0.62 -13.03 -10.24
N MET A 290 -1.63 -12.80 -9.40
CA MET A 290 -2.50 -13.83 -8.89
C MET A 290 -3.77 -13.96 -9.73
N ASN A 291 -4.26 -15.19 -9.84
CA ASN A 291 -5.54 -15.47 -10.46
C ASN A 291 -6.72 -15.12 -9.53
N ARG A 292 -7.93 -15.24 -10.07
CA ARG A 292 -9.16 -14.90 -9.36
C ARG A 292 -9.40 -15.73 -8.09
N THR A 293 -8.94 -16.98 -8.04
CA THR A 293 -9.08 -17.88 -6.87
C THR A 293 -8.37 -17.30 -5.64
N PHE A 294 -7.16 -16.76 -5.82
CA PHE A 294 -6.43 -16.08 -4.75
C PHE A 294 -7.26 -14.92 -4.17
N TYR A 295 -7.73 -13.99 -5.02
CA TYR A 295 -8.49 -12.81 -4.55
C TYR A 295 -9.80 -13.19 -3.86
N ARG A 296 -10.48 -14.26 -4.31
CA ARG A 296 -11.68 -14.77 -3.63
C ARG A 296 -11.40 -15.13 -2.16
N VAL A 297 -10.36 -15.92 -1.91
CA VAL A 297 -10.00 -16.33 -0.55
C VAL A 297 -9.47 -15.16 0.25
N TRP A 298 -8.69 -14.28 -0.37
CA TRP A 298 -8.18 -13.07 0.24
C TRP A 298 -9.30 -12.13 0.72
N PHE A 299 -10.35 -11.92 -0.05
CA PHE A 299 -11.50 -11.12 0.37
C PHE A 299 -12.32 -11.78 1.49
N ARG A 300 -12.48 -13.09 1.47
CA ARG A 300 -13.10 -13.83 2.58
C ARG A 300 -12.30 -13.66 3.86
N TYR A 301 -10.99 -13.74 3.78
CA TYR A 301 -10.07 -13.55 4.89
C TYR A 301 -10.12 -12.12 5.43
N LEU A 302 -10.04 -11.12 4.57
CA LEU A 302 -10.22 -9.73 4.97
C LEU A 302 -11.57 -9.49 5.66
N LYS A 303 -12.64 -10.05 5.12
CA LYS A 303 -13.98 -9.97 5.74
C LYS A 303 -14.01 -10.59 7.13
N ALA A 304 -13.40 -11.76 7.32
CA ALA A 304 -13.37 -12.43 8.62
C ALA A 304 -12.57 -11.64 9.66
N LEU A 305 -11.45 -11.01 9.24
CA LEU A 305 -10.60 -10.21 10.13
C LEU A 305 -11.20 -8.85 10.49
N LEU A 306 -11.89 -8.21 9.56
CA LEU A 306 -12.27 -6.79 9.67
C LEU A 306 -13.78 -6.59 9.87
N GLY A 307 -14.60 -7.58 9.57
CA GLY A 307 -16.06 -7.47 9.60
C GLY A 307 -16.66 -7.40 11.00
N ASN A 308 -15.91 -7.74 12.04
CA ASN A 308 -16.33 -7.73 13.44
C ASN A 308 -15.70 -6.61 14.28
N GLN A 309 -15.09 -5.59 13.61
CA GLN A 309 -14.40 -4.47 14.29
C GLN A 309 -15.23 -3.19 14.28
#